data_7b3fdd3ccc37479d3b6975c9f4c5b46a
#
_entry.id   7b3fdd3ccc37479d3b6975c9f4c5b46a
#
_cell.length_a   1.000
_cell.length_b   1.000
_cell.length_c   1.000
_cell.angle_alpha   90.00
_cell.angle_beta   90.00
_cell.angle_gamma   90.00
#
_symmetry.space_group_name_H-M   'P 1'
#
loop_
_entity.id
_entity.type
_entity.pdbx_description
1 polymer ?
#
loop_
_entity_poly.entity_id
_entity_poly.type
_entity_poly.pdbx_seq_one_letter_code
_entity_poly.pdbx_strand_id
1 'polypeptide(L)'
;MTKRILFIGACLLALSSCGTTDSLYSWYDYEDTTYQYSKKSTEELQAKVLEQYQKIIEQQRGSRGVVPPGLYAEYGYMLYRTGKKEEGLSFLRTEIKTYPESEKCKHSVNHVANFVN
;
A
#
# COMPACT_ATOMS: atom_id res chain seq x y z
N MET A 1 34.41 40.99 15.84
CA MET A 1 33.18 40.47 16.52
C MET A 1 32.03 40.24 15.54
N THR A 2 31.78 41.08 14.56
CA THR A 2 30.71 40.93 13.57
C THR A 2 30.84 39.68 12.66
N LYS A 3 32.10 39.27 12.32
CA LYS A 3 32.34 38.06 11.50
C LYS A 3 31.99 36.73 12.20
N ARG A 4 32.08 36.66 13.53
CA ARG A 4 31.71 35.46 14.31
C ARG A 4 30.20 35.28 14.42
N ILE A 5 29.46 36.38 14.53
CA ILE A 5 28.00 36.38 14.58
C ILE A 5 27.38 35.99 13.23
N LEU A 6 28.00 36.43 12.12
CA LEU A 6 27.61 36.02 10.75
C LEU A 6 27.82 34.51 10.51
N PHE A 7 28.91 33.93 11.06
CA PHE A 7 29.18 32.50 10.95
C PHE A 7 28.16 31.63 11.72
N ILE A 8 27.75 32.07 12.89
CA ILE A 8 26.75 31.39 13.72
C ILE A 8 25.37 31.47 13.05
N GLY A 9 25.01 32.60 12.44
CA GLY A 9 23.76 32.77 11.67
C GLY A 9 23.71 31.88 10.43
N ALA A 10 24.82 31.71 9.72
CA ALA A 10 24.89 30.82 8.55
C ALA A 10 24.78 29.34 8.90
N CYS A 11 25.33 28.91 10.05
CA CYS A 11 25.16 27.54 10.54
C CYS A 11 23.72 27.21 10.98
N LEU A 12 22.99 28.19 11.54
CA LEU A 12 21.61 28.01 11.95
C LEU A 12 20.65 27.89 10.76
N LEU A 13 20.98 28.56 9.64
CA LEU A 13 20.18 28.45 8.39
C LEU A 13 20.40 27.12 7.66
N ALA A 14 21.54 26.47 7.85
CA ALA A 14 21.84 25.16 7.25
C ALA A 14 21.07 24.00 7.93
N LEU A 15 20.60 24.18 9.17
CA LEU A 15 19.85 23.15 9.91
C LEU A 15 18.37 23.10 9.55
N SER A 16 17.82 24.11 8.86
CA SER A 16 16.43 24.12 8.40
C SER A 16 16.22 23.40 7.06
N SER A 17 17.23 22.76 6.52
CA SER A 17 17.18 22.01 5.26
C SER A 17 16.83 20.53 5.42
N CYS A 18 16.26 20.13 6.57
CA CYS A 18 15.58 18.82 6.66
C CYS A 18 14.25 18.93 5.92
N GLY A 19 14.29 18.76 4.58
CA GLY A 19 13.09 18.65 3.77
C GLY A 19 12.21 17.50 4.28
N THR A 20 10.90 17.74 4.35
CA THR A 20 9.92 16.69 4.55
C THR A 20 10.08 15.66 3.42
N THR A 21 10.52 14.44 3.76
CA THR A 21 10.54 13.35 2.78
C THR A 21 9.09 12.95 2.50
N ASP A 22 8.61 13.23 1.29
CA ASP A 22 7.30 12.75 0.85
C ASP A 22 7.27 11.23 0.89
N SER A 23 6.18 10.66 1.41
CA SER A 23 5.98 9.22 1.40
C SER A 23 5.90 8.69 -0.02
N LEU A 24 6.58 7.58 -0.30
CA LEU A 24 6.54 6.93 -1.61
C LEU A 24 5.13 6.48 -1.98
N TYR A 25 4.36 6.01 -1.00
CA TYR A 25 3.00 5.53 -1.15
C TYR A 25 2.10 6.07 -0.04
N SER A 26 0.82 6.25 -0.35
CA SER A 26 -0.21 6.55 0.65
C SER A 26 -0.82 5.25 1.15
N TRP A 27 -0.50 4.88 2.39
CA TRP A 27 -0.98 3.64 3.01
C TRP A 27 -2.24 3.81 3.85
N TYR A 28 -2.59 5.08 4.17
CA TYR A 28 -3.74 5.39 5.06
C TYR A 28 -3.71 4.58 6.35
N ASP A 29 -4.79 3.92 6.70
CA ASP A 29 -4.90 3.10 7.92
C ASP A 29 -4.68 1.59 7.64
N TYR A 30 -4.01 1.25 6.52
CA TYR A 30 -3.78 -0.11 6.09
C TYR A 30 -3.11 -0.98 7.17
N GLU A 31 -2.04 -0.50 7.79
CA GLU A 31 -1.29 -1.26 8.81
C GLU A 31 -2.15 -1.60 10.01
N ASP A 32 -2.83 -0.61 10.60
CA ASP A 32 -3.67 -0.81 11.76
C ASP A 32 -4.85 -1.73 11.43
N THR A 33 -5.52 -1.47 10.32
CA THR A 33 -6.71 -2.23 9.91
C THR A 33 -6.39 -3.70 9.60
N THR A 34 -5.30 -3.96 8.89
CA THR A 34 -4.84 -5.33 8.60
C THR A 34 -4.37 -6.05 9.85
N TYR A 35 -3.70 -5.35 10.77
CA TYR A 35 -3.32 -5.88 12.06
C TYR A 35 -4.54 -6.28 12.90
N GLN A 36 -5.53 -5.40 13.01
CA GLN A 36 -6.79 -5.68 13.71
C GLN A 36 -7.50 -6.91 13.14
N TYR A 37 -7.58 -7.00 11.81
CA TYR A 37 -8.18 -8.13 11.12
C TYR A 37 -7.40 -9.44 11.36
N SER A 38 -6.08 -9.38 11.42
CA SER A 38 -5.25 -10.55 11.73
C SER A 38 -5.48 -11.09 13.15
N LYS A 39 -5.87 -10.22 14.08
CA LYS A 39 -6.19 -10.59 15.46
C LYS A 39 -7.61 -11.15 15.62
N LYS A 40 -8.56 -10.56 14.91
CA LYS A 40 -9.99 -10.90 14.99
C LYS A 40 -10.57 -10.87 13.59
N SER A 41 -10.62 -11.99 12.92
CA SER A 41 -11.13 -12.11 11.54
C SER A 41 -12.67 -11.98 11.49
N THR A 42 -13.21 -10.82 11.85
CA THR A 42 -14.64 -10.52 11.79
C THR A 42 -15.02 -9.94 10.43
N GLU A 43 -16.29 -10.07 10.03
CA GLU A 43 -16.81 -9.48 8.80
C GLU A 43 -16.69 -7.95 8.78
N GLU A 44 -16.89 -7.31 9.95
CA GLU A 44 -16.73 -5.86 10.10
C GLU A 44 -15.29 -5.41 9.81
N LEU A 45 -14.30 -6.09 10.41
CA LEU A 45 -12.89 -5.79 10.17
C LEU A 45 -12.46 -6.11 8.74
N GLN A 46 -13.01 -7.17 8.16
CA GLN A 46 -12.80 -7.50 6.74
C GLN A 46 -13.29 -6.38 5.82
N ALA A 47 -14.48 -5.84 6.09
CA ALA A 47 -15.02 -4.72 5.34
C ALA A 47 -14.11 -3.48 5.44
N LYS A 48 -13.57 -3.20 6.62
CA LYS A 48 -12.61 -2.09 6.82
C LYS A 48 -11.31 -2.31 6.05
N VAL A 49 -10.78 -3.52 6.01
CA VAL A 49 -9.58 -3.85 5.21
C VAL A 49 -9.85 -3.65 3.73
N LEU A 50 -10.99 -4.12 3.22
CA LEU A 50 -11.39 -3.91 1.83
C LEU A 50 -11.51 -2.42 1.48
N GLU A 51 -12.07 -1.62 2.39
CA GLU A 51 -12.15 -0.16 2.24
C GLU A 51 -10.75 0.48 2.15
N GLN A 52 -9.79 0.03 2.97
CA GLN A 52 -8.42 0.55 2.90
C GLN A 52 -7.73 0.19 1.59
N TYR A 53 -7.89 -1.03 1.09
CA TYR A 53 -7.37 -1.41 -0.22
C TYR A 53 -7.92 -0.52 -1.33
N GLN A 54 -9.23 -0.34 -1.34
CA GLN A 54 -9.90 0.50 -2.33
C GLN A 54 -9.40 1.94 -2.27
N LYS A 55 -9.28 2.50 -1.07
CA LYS A 55 -8.76 3.85 -0.85
C LYS A 55 -7.33 4.03 -1.35
N ILE A 56 -6.44 3.06 -1.09
CA ILE A 56 -5.07 3.10 -1.59
C ILE A 56 -5.03 3.04 -3.12
N ILE A 57 -5.87 2.22 -3.74
CA ILE A 57 -5.95 2.06 -5.19
C ILE A 57 -6.50 3.32 -5.86
N GLU A 58 -7.61 3.86 -5.36
CA GLU A 58 -8.34 4.95 -6.00
C GLU A 58 -7.80 6.34 -5.64
N GLN A 59 -7.20 6.49 -4.46
CA GLN A 59 -6.76 7.78 -3.90
C GLN A 59 -5.25 7.80 -3.61
N GLN A 60 -4.44 7.15 -4.44
CA GLN A 60 -2.99 7.12 -4.25
C GLN A 60 -2.39 8.52 -4.43
N ARG A 61 -1.72 9.02 -3.38
CA ARG A 61 -1.06 10.35 -3.34
C ARG A 61 0.43 10.27 -3.06
N GLY A 62 0.99 9.07 -2.98
CA GLY A 62 2.43 8.89 -2.80
C GLY A 62 3.24 9.44 -3.97
N SER A 63 4.49 9.79 -3.72
CA SER A 63 5.38 10.40 -4.72
C SER A 63 5.65 9.50 -5.93
N ARG A 64 5.49 8.19 -5.79
CA ARG A 64 5.60 7.23 -6.90
C ARG A 64 4.44 7.32 -7.90
N GLY A 65 3.28 7.82 -7.50
CA GLY A 65 2.11 7.96 -8.37
C GLY A 65 1.50 6.64 -8.85
N VAL A 66 1.86 5.51 -8.24
CA VAL A 66 1.39 4.17 -8.58
C VAL A 66 0.99 3.40 -7.33
N VAL A 67 0.11 2.43 -7.47
CA VAL A 67 -0.30 1.54 -6.38
C VAL A 67 0.90 0.69 -5.92
N PRO A 68 1.10 0.50 -4.60
CA PRO A 68 2.21 -0.32 -4.11
C PRO A 68 2.22 -1.74 -4.67
N PRO A 69 3.41 -2.32 -4.93
CA PRO A 69 3.53 -3.71 -5.36
C PRO A 69 2.87 -4.68 -4.38
N GLY A 70 2.08 -5.61 -4.88
CA GLY A 70 1.39 -6.63 -4.11
C GLY A 70 -0.01 -6.24 -3.63
N LEU A 71 -0.38 -4.95 -3.70
CA LEU A 71 -1.68 -4.50 -3.17
C LEU A 71 -2.86 -4.96 -4.01
N TYR A 72 -2.75 -4.92 -5.34
CA TYR A 72 -3.78 -5.48 -6.23
C TYR A 72 -3.99 -6.98 -5.98
N ALA A 73 -2.89 -7.72 -5.71
CA ALA A 73 -2.98 -9.14 -5.42
C ALA A 73 -3.69 -9.41 -4.09
N GLU A 74 -3.37 -8.68 -3.04
CA GLU A 74 -4.03 -8.80 -1.74
C GLU A 74 -5.53 -8.48 -1.82
N TYR A 75 -5.86 -7.37 -2.47
CA TYR A 75 -7.25 -6.95 -2.67
C TYR A 75 -8.02 -7.96 -3.53
N GLY A 76 -7.46 -8.37 -4.65
CA GLY A 76 -8.05 -9.36 -5.54
C GLY A 76 -8.29 -10.71 -4.85
N TYR A 77 -7.33 -11.18 -4.08
CA TYR A 77 -7.46 -12.41 -3.32
C TYR A 77 -8.56 -12.33 -2.25
N MET A 78 -8.64 -11.23 -1.53
CA MET A 78 -9.70 -11.02 -0.53
C MET A 78 -11.09 -10.95 -1.17
N LEU A 79 -11.25 -10.22 -2.28
CA LEU A 79 -12.50 -10.19 -3.05
C LEU A 79 -12.91 -11.59 -3.53
N TYR A 80 -11.94 -12.35 -4.06
CA TYR A 80 -12.20 -13.73 -4.50
C TYR A 80 -12.73 -14.61 -3.36
N ARG A 81 -12.12 -14.53 -2.19
CA ARG A 81 -12.54 -15.29 -1.00
C ARG A 81 -13.91 -14.87 -0.47
N THR A 82 -14.32 -13.62 -0.65
CA THR A 82 -15.62 -13.11 -0.20
C THR A 82 -16.74 -13.33 -1.20
N GLY A 83 -16.50 -14.06 -2.29
CA GLY A 83 -17.49 -14.42 -3.30
C GLY A 83 -17.49 -13.55 -4.56
N LYS A 84 -16.77 -12.44 -4.59
CA LYS A 84 -16.59 -11.59 -5.77
C LYS A 84 -15.46 -12.11 -6.66
N LYS A 85 -15.65 -13.31 -7.19
CA LYS A 85 -14.57 -14.08 -7.85
C LYS A 85 -14.04 -13.41 -9.11
N GLU A 86 -14.91 -12.95 -10.00
CA GLU A 86 -14.49 -12.32 -11.26
C GLU A 86 -13.77 -10.98 -11.03
N GLU A 87 -14.30 -10.17 -10.11
CA GLU A 87 -13.67 -8.93 -9.72
C GLU A 87 -12.28 -9.17 -9.09
N GLY A 88 -12.19 -10.15 -8.19
CA GLY A 88 -10.93 -10.55 -7.57
C GLY A 88 -9.90 -11.03 -8.58
N LEU A 89 -10.29 -11.85 -9.54
CA LEU A 89 -9.42 -12.30 -10.62
C LEU A 89 -8.93 -11.14 -11.52
N SER A 90 -9.79 -10.15 -11.75
CA SER A 90 -9.42 -8.95 -12.49
C SER A 90 -8.28 -8.19 -11.81
N PHE A 91 -8.33 -8.01 -10.48
CA PHE A 91 -7.26 -7.38 -9.73
C PHE A 91 -5.97 -8.22 -9.70
N LEU A 92 -6.07 -9.53 -9.60
CA LEU A 92 -4.89 -10.41 -9.71
C LEU A 92 -4.20 -10.27 -11.08
N ARG A 93 -4.97 -10.19 -12.16
CA ARG A 93 -4.43 -9.94 -13.49
C ARG A 93 -3.79 -8.55 -13.62
N THR A 94 -4.36 -7.55 -12.97
CA THR A 94 -3.81 -6.19 -12.91
C THR A 94 -2.45 -6.18 -12.22
N GLU A 95 -2.29 -6.93 -11.13
CA GLU A 95 -1.00 -7.08 -10.45
C GLU A 95 0.06 -7.70 -11.36
N ILE A 96 -0.28 -8.80 -12.04
CA ILE A 96 0.63 -9.46 -12.98
C ILE A 96 1.08 -8.51 -14.09
N LYS A 97 0.15 -7.72 -14.62
CA LYS A 97 0.42 -6.75 -15.68
C LYS A 97 1.30 -5.60 -15.19
N THR A 98 1.05 -5.10 -13.99
CA THR A 98 1.76 -3.94 -13.42
C THR A 98 3.11 -4.34 -12.83
N TYR A 99 3.14 -5.48 -12.16
CA TYR A 99 4.32 -6.01 -11.45
C TYR A 99 4.54 -7.48 -11.77
N PRO A 100 5.12 -7.83 -12.94
CA PRO A 100 5.30 -9.23 -13.36
C PRO A 100 6.13 -10.08 -12.40
N GLU A 101 7.02 -9.46 -11.62
CA GLU A 101 7.89 -10.12 -10.64
C GLU A 101 7.29 -10.22 -9.23
N SER A 102 6.00 -9.88 -9.05
CA SER A 102 5.35 -9.90 -7.74
C SER A 102 5.23 -11.32 -7.18
N GLU A 103 5.95 -11.60 -6.11
CA GLU A 103 5.87 -12.88 -5.37
C GLU A 103 4.49 -13.09 -4.72
N LYS A 104 3.87 -12.02 -4.22
CA LYS A 104 2.50 -12.07 -3.66
C LYS A 104 1.49 -12.50 -4.72
N CYS A 105 1.65 -12.02 -5.94
CA CYS A 105 0.79 -12.40 -7.06
C CYS A 105 0.94 -13.88 -7.40
N LYS A 106 2.16 -14.38 -7.52
CA LYS A 106 2.44 -15.80 -7.80
C LYS A 106 1.81 -16.69 -6.76
N HIS A 107 1.94 -16.35 -5.48
CA HIS A 107 1.34 -17.11 -4.38
C HIS A 107 -0.20 -17.10 -4.46
N SER A 108 -0.81 -15.94 -4.65
CA SER A 108 -2.26 -15.78 -4.71
C SER A 108 -2.87 -16.47 -5.93
N VAL A 109 -2.23 -16.38 -7.10
CA VAL A 109 -2.68 -17.04 -8.33
C VAL A 109 -2.60 -18.56 -8.18
N ASN A 110 -1.53 -19.10 -7.62
CA ASN A 110 -1.40 -20.53 -7.38
C ASN A 110 -2.47 -21.03 -6.42
N HIS A 111 -2.76 -20.27 -5.37
CA HIS A 111 -3.80 -20.62 -4.42
C HIS A 111 -5.20 -20.62 -5.07
N VAL A 112 -5.50 -19.61 -5.88
CA VAL A 112 -6.77 -19.53 -6.61
C VAL A 112 -6.88 -20.63 -7.67
N ALA A 113 -5.80 -20.90 -8.41
CA ALA A 113 -5.77 -21.98 -9.43
C ALA A 113 -6.10 -23.35 -8.84
N ASN A 114 -5.69 -23.62 -7.59
CA ASN A 114 -6.01 -24.87 -6.89
C ASN A 114 -7.48 -24.99 -6.49
N PHE A 115 -8.24 -23.90 -6.48
CA PHE A 115 -9.69 -23.91 -6.21
C PHE A 115 -10.57 -23.94 -7.47
N VAL A 116 -10.00 -23.61 -8.64
CA VAL A 116 -10.72 -23.56 -9.92
C VAL A 116 -10.65 -24.89 -10.67
N ASN A 117 -9.74 -25.78 -10.30
CA ASN A 117 -9.61 -27.15 -10.78
C ASN A 117 -10.26 -28.15 -9.81
#